data_c27820fd81669170e0e81f0942fa6f7d
#
_entry.id   c27820fd81669170e0e81f0942fa6f7d
#
_cell.length_a   1.000
_cell.length_b   1.000
_cell.length_c   1.000
_cell.angle_alpha   90.00
_cell.angle_beta   90.00
_cell.angle_gamma   90.00
#
_symmetry.space_group_name_H-M   'P 1'
#
loop_
_entity.id
_entity.type
_entity.pdbx_description
1 polymer ?
#
loop_
_entity_poly.entity_id
_entity_poly.type
_entity_poly.pdbx_seq_one_letter_code
_entity_poly.pdbx_strand_id
1 'polypeptide(L)'
;EQLAAEKFADALESIPLALSENAGMDPIDTLTLLRSKQQKGEKWTGIDVMKGKVGNMKSSDIIEPLAVKLQIVSAAAEAACMILRIDDVIATQKSAGGPPGGEGGMPPGMGGMPPGMGGMPPGMGGMPDMGGMM
;
A
#
# COMPACT_ATOMS: atom_id res chain seq x y z
N GLU A 1 26.64 -14.73 11.64
CA GLU A 1 26.28 -13.45 12.32
C GLU A 1 26.89 -12.24 11.61
N GLN A 2 28.20 -12.25 11.26
CA GLN A 2 28.88 -11.13 10.60
C GLN A 2 28.21 -10.74 9.27
N LEU A 3 27.91 -11.72 8.41
CA LEU A 3 27.25 -11.48 7.12
C LEU A 3 25.85 -10.83 7.29
N ALA A 4 25.10 -11.25 8.30
CA ALA A 4 23.79 -10.66 8.58
C ALA A 4 23.90 -9.19 9.03
N ALA A 5 24.90 -8.88 9.86
CA ALA A 5 25.15 -7.50 10.29
C ALA A 5 25.57 -6.60 9.12
N GLU A 6 26.42 -7.14 8.21
CA GLU A 6 26.84 -6.44 7.00
C GLU A 6 25.64 -6.15 6.09
N LYS A 7 24.79 -7.14 5.84
CA LYS A 7 23.59 -6.98 5.02
C LYS A 7 22.56 -6.02 5.64
N PHE A 8 22.48 -5.98 6.96
CA PHE A 8 21.66 -5.02 7.65
C PHE A 8 22.21 -3.58 7.50
N ALA A 9 23.52 -3.41 7.58
CA ALA A 9 24.18 -2.12 7.33
C ALA A 9 23.95 -1.65 5.88
N ASP A 10 24.12 -2.55 4.89
CA ASP A 10 23.82 -2.26 3.48
C ASP A 10 22.37 -1.81 3.29
N ALA A 11 21.43 -2.47 3.97
CA ALA A 11 20.01 -2.11 3.91
C ALA A 11 19.74 -0.71 4.47
N LEU A 12 20.42 -0.29 5.54
CA LEU A 12 20.30 1.07 6.07
C LEU A 12 20.87 2.12 5.11
N GLU A 13 21.91 1.79 4.35
CA GLU A 13 22.51 2.69 3.35
C GLU A 13 21.62 2.88 2.12
N SER A 14 20.63 2.02 1.89
CA SER A 14 19.66 2.21 0.81
C SER A 14 18.84 3.49 0.96
N ILE A 15 18.65 3.97 2.19
CA ILE A 15 17.88 5.19 2.49
C ILE A 15 18.57 6.44 1.93
N PRO A 16 19.84 6.74 2.29
CA PRO A 16 20.55 7.88 1.71
C PRO A 16 20.81 7.73 0.20
N LEU A 17 20.98 6.50 -0.31
CA LEU A 17 21.10 6.27 -1.75
C LEU A 17 19.83 6.69 -2.50
N ALA A 18 18.67 6.19 -2.10
CA ALA A 18 17.39 6.56 -2.71
C ALA A 18 17.10 8.07 -2.58
N LEU A 19 17.47 8.67 -1.45
CA LEU A 19 17.28 10.11 -1.24
C LEU A 19 18.17 10.94 -2.16
N SER A 20 19.42 10.54 -2.39
CA SER A 20 20.33 11.23 -3.30
C SER A 20 19.90 11.10 -4.76
N GLU A 21 19.45 9.92 -5.18
CA GLU A 21 18.88 9.69 -6.51
C GLU A 21 17.68 10.59 -6.77
N ASN A 22 16.72 10.62 -5.83
CA ASN A 22 15.53 11.46 -5.95
C ASN A 22 15.85 12.97 -5.92
N ALA A 23 16.95 13.35 -5.29
CA ALA A 23 17.45 14.74 -5.27
C ALA A 23 18.28 15.11 -6.52
N GLY A 24 18.50 14.17 -7.44
CA GLY A 24 19.33 14.38 -8.63
C GLY A 24 20.82 14.50 -8.33
N MET A 25 21.27 13.97 -7.19
CA MET A 25 22.68 13.91 -6.80
C MET A 25 23.30 12.59 -7.22
N ASP A 26 24.62 12.53 -7.36
CA ASP A 26 25.32 11.25 -7.52
C ASP A 26 25.24 10.44 -6.22
N PRO A 27 24.63 9.23 -6.23
CA PRO A 27 24.44 8.44 -5.02
C PRO A 27 25.76 7.93 -4.41
N ILE A 28 26.75 7.58 -5.26
CA ILE A 28 28.01 6.99 -4.83
C ILE A 28 28.89 8.07 -4.17
N ASP A 29 29.00 9.23 -4.83
CA ASP A 29 29.76 10.35 -4.30
C ASP A 29 29.15 10.87 -2.99
N THR A 30 27.81 10.97 -2.94
CA THR A 30 27.07 11.38 -1.75
C THR A 30 27.30 10.44 -0.58
N LEU A 31 27.21 9.11 -0.80
CA LEU A 31 27.43 8.12 0.24
C LEU A 31 28.87 8.16 0.76
N THR A 32 29.85 8.25 -0.15
CA THR A 32 31.27 8.34 0.19
C THR A 32 31.54 9.58 1.06
N LEU A 33 30.96 10.71 0.68
CA LEU A 33 31.10 11.96 1.43
C LEU A 33 30.44 11.88 2.81
N LEU A 34 29.25 11.26 2.91
CA LEU A 34 28.56 11.02 4.19
C LEU A 34 29.42 10.17 5.13
N ARG A 35 29.94 9.04 4.64
CA ARG A 35 30.82 8.13 5.41
C ARG A 35 32.07 8.87 5.90
N SER A 36 32.73 9.64 5.03
CA SER A 36 33.91 10.43 5.37
C SER A 36 33.62 11.44 6.49
N LYS A 37 32.51 12.16 6.41
CA LYS A 37 32.12 13.16 7.41
C LYS A 37 31.74 12.51 8.75
N GLN A 38 31.01 11.40 8.72
CA GLN A 38 30.67 10.65 9.94
C GLN A 38 31.89 10.08 10.65
N GLN A 39 32.89 9.58 9.90
CA GLN A 39 34.17 9.15 10.46
C GLN A 39 34.94 10.30 11.15
N LYS A 40 34.79 11.53 10.69
CA LYS A 40 35.33 12.73 11.32
C LYS A 40 34.55 13.19 12.55
N GLY A 41 33.47 12.48 12.92
CA GLY A 41 32.65 12.79 14.07
C GLY A 41 31.52 13.81 13.82
N GLU A 42 31.24 14.17 12.57
CA GLU A 42 30.16 15.08 12.19
C GLU A 42 28.80 14.35 12.26
N LYS A 43 28.26 14.13 13.46
CA LYS A 43 27.05 13.33 13.70
C LYS A 43 25.76 13.87 13.07
N TRP A 44 25.72 15.18 12.76
CA TRP A 44 24.53 15.85 12.21
C TRP A 44 24.56 15.99 10.69
N THR A 45 25.50 15.30 10.04
CA THR A 45 25.61 15.32 8.60
C THR A 45 24.53 14.50 7.95
N GLY A 46 23.86 15.06 6.96
CA GLY A 46 22.82 14.42 6.15
C GLY A 46 22.70 15.03 4.78
N ILE A 47 21.72 14.63 4.01
CA ILE A 47 21.45 15.10 2.65
C ILE A 47 20.41 16.23 2.72
N ASP A 48 20.77 17.41 2.27
CA ASP A 48 19.86 18.53 2.07
C ASP A 48 19.32 18.47 0.63
N VAL A 49 18.15 17.89 0.48
CA VAL A 49 17.48 17.68 -0.82
C VAL A 49 17.15 19.03 -1.48
N MET A 50 16.80 20.05 -0.69
CA MET A 50 16.45 21.38 -1.22
C MET A 50 17.65 22.10 -1.81
N LYS A 51 18.83 21.86 -1.26
CA LYS A 51 20.07 22.47 -1.74
C LYS A 51 20.90 21.53 -2.63
N GLY A 52 20.48 20.26 -2.78
CA GLY A 52 21.22 19.25 -3.55
C GLY A 52 22.64 19.02 -3.05
N LYS A 53 22.85 19.00 -1.73
CA LYS A 53 24.18 18.82 -1.14
C LYS A 53 24.15 18.20 0.25
N VAL A 54 25.29 17.63 0.63
CA VAL A 54 25.50 17.13 1.99
C VAL A 54 25.79 18.29 2.93
N GLY A 55 25.03 18.38 4.03
CA GLY A 55 25.11 19.47 4.99
C GLY A 55 24.79 19.07 6.42
N ASN A 56 24.79 20.03 7.33
CA ASN A 56 24.43 19.83 8.72
C ASN A 56 22.92 19.98 8.89
N MET A 57 22.22 18.87 9.15
CA MET A 57 20.76 18.82 9.27
C MET A 57 20.23 19.54 10.50
N LYS A 58 21.02 19.59 11.57
CA LYS A 58 20.65 20.34 12.78
C LYS A 58 20.54 21.84 12.52
N SER A 59 21.43 22.40 11.69
CA SER A 59 21.38 23.81 11.32
C SER A 59 20.27 24.15 10.31
N SER A 60 19.69 23.14 9.69
CA SER A 60 18.57 23.26 8.78
C SER A 60 17.23 22.89 9.45
N ASP A 61 17.21 22.76 10.79
CA ASP A 61 16.05 22.42 11.63
C ASP A 61 15.35 21.10 11.22
N ILE A 62 16.09 20.19 10.57
CA ILE A 62 15.61 18.87 10.21
C ILE A 62 15.88 17.93 11.38
N ILE A 63 14.89 17.84 12.28
CA ILE A 63 14.98 17.07 13.51
C ILE A 63 13.77 16.14 13.60
N GLU A 64 14.02 14.91 14.01
CA GLU A 64 12.99 13.90 14.19
C GLU A 64 13.16 13.21 15.55
N PRO A 65 12.05 12.85 16.26
CA PRO A 65 12.13 12.14 17.52
C PRO A 65 12.81 10.78 17.36
N LEU A 66 13.69 10.43 18.30
CA LEU A 66 14.38 9.13 18.31
C LEU A 66 13.41 7.95 18.31
N ALA A 67 12.28 8.08 19.02
CA ALA A 67 11.25 7.03 19.08
C ALA A 67 10.71 6.66 17.68
N VAL A 68 10.53 7.65 16.81
CA VAL A 68 10.08 7.42 15.43
C VAL A 68 11.13 6.61 14.64
N LYS A 69 12.41 6.94 14.76
CA LYS A 69 13.48 6.20 14.09
C LYS A 69 13.59 4.75 14.56
N LEU A 70 13.51 4.54 15.85
CA LEU A 70 13.53 3.18 16.43
C LEU A 70 12.34 2.36 15.92
N GLN A 71 11.14 2.96 15.89
CA GLN A 71 9.94 2.28 15.41
C GLN A 71 10.04 1.94 13.91
N ILE A 72 10.56 2.84 13.08
CA ILE A 72 10.75 2.59 11.64
C ILE A 72 11.67 1.37 11.43
N VAL A 73 12.82 1.34 12.10
CA VAL A 73 13.78 0.23 11.95
C VAL A 73 13.21 -1.08 12.46
N SER A 74 12.52 -1.06 13.63
CA SER A 74 11.90 -2.26 14.19
C SER A 74 10.81 -2.81 13.27
N ALA A 75 9.89 -1.96 12.84
CA ALA A 75 8.79 -2.36 11.96
C ALA A 75 9.29 -2.88 10.60
N ALA A 76 10.31 -2.25 10.02
CA ALA A 76 10.92 -2.72 8.79
C ALA A 76 11.58 -4.09 8.95
N ALA A 77 12.30 -4.31 10.05
CA ALA A 77 12.93 -5.61 10.35
C ALA A 77 11.88 -6.70 10.58
N GLU A 78 10.80 -6.41 11.31
CA GLU A 78 9.69 -7.35 11.52
C GLU A 78 9.00 -7.71 10.21
N ALA A 79 8.71 -6.74 9.35
CA ALA A 79 8.12 -6.97 8.03
C ALA A 79 9.03 -7.84 7.14
N ALA A 80 10.33 -7.54 7.10
CA ALA A 80 11.29 -8.34 6.37
C ALA A 80 11.36 -9.80 6.89
N CYS A 81 11.36 -9.99 8.21
CA CYS A 81 11.33 -11.32 8.81
C CYS A 81 10.05 -12.09 8.49
N MET A 82 8.89 -11.41 8.42
CA MET A 82 7.65 -12.06 8.01
C MET A 82 7.70 -12.51 6.56
N ILE A 83 8.20 -11.68 5.65
CA ILE A 83 8.35 -12.03 4.23
C ILE A 83 9.29 -13.22 4.06
N LEU A 84 10.42 -13.25 4.77
CA LEU A 84 11.39 -14.33 4.70
C LEU A 84 10.88 -15.68 5.27
N ARG A 85 9.78 -15.68 6.02
CA ARG A 85 9.13 -16.90 6.54
C ARG A 85 8.06 -17.46 5.62
N ILE A 86 7.77 -16.79 4.51
CA ILE A 86 6.78 -17.27 3.52
C ILE A 86 7.47 -18.34 2.66
N ASP A 87 7.04 -19.59 2.83
CA ASP A 87 7.56 -20.73 2.07
C ASP A 87 6.84 -20.92 0.74
N ASP A 88 5.55 -20.54 0.67
CA ASP A 88 4.74 -20.70 -0.53
C ASP A 88 3.66 -19.62 -0.66
N VAL A 89 3.38 -19.21 -1.88
CA VAL A 89 2.32 -18.24 -2.20
C VAL A 89 1.35 -18.86 -3.18
N ILE A 90 0.16 -19.21 -2.70
CA ILE A 90 -0.93 -19.72 -3.54
C ILE A 90 -1.73 -18.54 -4.07
N ALA A 91 -1.49 -18.19 -5.33
CA ALA A 91 -2.29 -17.19 -6.04
C ALA A 91 -3.58 -17.88 -6.57
N THR A 92 -4.71 -17.60 -5.93
CA THR A 92 -6.00 -17.95 -6.52
C THR A 92 -6.31 -16.98 -7.65
N GLN A 93 -6.30 -17.47 -8.90
CA GLN A 93 -6.87 -16.70 -10.00
C GLN A 93 -8.33 -16.40 -9.67
N LYS A 94 -8.72 -15.14 -9.73
CA LYS A 94 -10.14 -14.78 -9.79
C LYS A 94 -10.73 -15.53 -10.95
N SER A 95 -11.59 -16.50 -10.65
CA SER A 95 -12.44 -17.14 -11.64
C SER A 95 -13.22 -16.03 -12.35
N ALA A 96 -12.86 -15.73 -13.58
CA ALA A 96 -13.68 -14.94 -14.50
C ALA A 96 -14.83 -15.84 -14.96
N GLY A 97 -15.70 -16.21 -14.02
CA GLY A 97 -16.89 -17.01 -14.24
C GLY A 97 -18.11 -16.11 -14.13
N GLY A 98 -18.35 -15.31 -15.14
CA GLY A 98 -19.71 -14.98 -15.49
C GLY A 98 -20.38 -16.26 -16.02
N PRO A 99 -21.63 -16.58 -15.67
CA PRO A 99 -22.30 -17.74 -16.23
C PRO A 99 -22.39 -17.54 -17.75
N PRO A 100 -22.03 -18.56 -18.56
CA PRO A 100 -22.33 -18.52 -19.99
C PRO A 100 -23.85 -18.48 -20.08
N GLY A 101 -24.38 -17.44 -20.76
CA GLY A 101 -25.78 -17.35 -21.12
C GLY A 101 -26.17 -18.64 -21.84
N GLY A 102 -26.93 -19.46 -21.16
CA GLY A 102 -27.52 -20.65 -21.75
C GLY A 102 -28.55 -20.22 -22.77
N GLU A 103 -28.22 -20.38 -24.05
CA GLU A 103 -29.23 -20.55 -25.07
C GLU A 103 -29.99 -21.86 -24.78
N GLY A 104 -31.16 -21.68 -24.16
CA GLY A 104 -32.05 -22.77 -23.78
C GLY A 104 -32.68 -23.39 -25.00
N GLY A 105 -32.33 -24.63 -25.27
CA GLY A 105 -33.19 -25.54 -26.00
C GLY A 105 -34.33 -25.95 -25.09
N MET A 106 -35.54 -25.50 -25.40
CA MET A 106 -36.79 -26.11 -24.88
C MET A 106 -36.94 -27.54 -25.39
N PRO A 107 -37.22 -28.51 -24.54
CA PRO A 107 -37.74 -29.79 -25.01
C PRO A 107 -39.24 -29.66 -25.37
N PRO A 108 -39.69 -30.26 -26.49
CA PRO A 108 -41.08 -30.22 -26.86
C PRO A 108 -41.88 -31.31 -26.10
N GLY A 109 -42.99 -30.88 -25.54
CA GLY A 109 -44.05 -31.82 -25.20
C GLY A 109 -44.46 -31.90 -23.73
N MET A 110 -45.51 -31.17 -23.42
CA MET A 110 -46.74 -31.73 -22.81
C MET A 110 -47.73 -30.58 -22.56
N GLY A 111 -48.81 -30.66 -23.32
CA GLY A 111 -49.96 -29.79 -23.25
C GLY A 111 -50.78 -30.03 -21.97
N GLY A 112 -51.57 -29.03 -21.66
CA GLY A 112 -52.59 -29.15 -20.61
C GLY A 112 -52.82 -27.82 -19.89
N MET A 113 -53.53 -26.93 -20.52
CA MET A 113 -54.24 -25.86 -19.79
C MET A 113 -55.52 -26.40 -19.20
N PRO A 114 -55.92 -25.88 -18.07
CA PRO A 114 -57.35 -25.55 -17.84
C PRO A 114 -57.48 -24.04 -17.64
N PRO A 115 -58.56 -23.45 -18.16
CA PRO A 115 -58.86 -22.02 -17.98
C PRO A 115 -59.73 -21.80 -16.75
N GLY A 116 -59.52 -20.70 -16.08
CA GLY A 116 -60.57 -20.26 -15.18
C GLY A 116 -60.16 -19.41 -14.00
N MET A 117 -60.77 -18.26 -13.92
CA MET A 117 -60.95 -17.33 -12.81
C MET A 117 -59.76 -16.40 -12.55
N GLY A 118 -59.84 -15.08 -12.79
CA GLY A 118 -60.97 -14.15 -12.59
C GLY A 118 -60.87 -13.53 -11.22
N GLY A 119 -60.46 -12.26 -11.17
CA GLY A 119 -60.65 -11.48 -9.94
C GLY A 119 -59.55 -10.53 -9.57
N MET A 120 -59.54 -9.35 -10.14
CA MET A 120 -59.02 -8.16 -9.51
C MET A 120 -60.00 -7.64 -8.45
N PRO A 121 -59.52 -7.01 -7.42
CA PRO A 121 -60.15 -5.77 -6.97
C PRO A 121 -59.15 -4.60 -6.94
N PRO A 122 -59.66 -3.40 -7.27
CA PRO A 122 -58.89 -2.20 -7.20
C PRO A 122 -59.13 -1.48 -5.85
N GLY A 123 -58.15 -0.70 -5.42
CA GLY A 123 -58.58 0.32 -4.49
C GLY A 123 -57.53 0.75 -3.46
N MET A 124 -57.39 2.04 -3.41
CA MET A 124 -56.90 2.90 -2.33
C MET A 124 -55.38 2.99 -2.21
N GLY A 125 -54.77 4.09 -2.45
CA GLY A 125 -55.11 5.50 -2.24
C GLY A 125 -54.65 5.96 -0.87
N GLY A 126 -53.65 6.84 -0.86
CA GLY A 126 -53.35 7.56 0.35
C GLY A 126 -51.91 7.90 0.60
N MET A 127 -51.43 8.99 0.04
CA MET A 127 -50.39 9.81 0.67
C MET A 127 -50.94 10.41 2.00
N PRO A 128 -50.07 10.75 2.94
CA PRO A 128 -49.89 12.17 3.16
C PRO A 128 -48.45 12.65 3.26
N ASP A 129 -48.24 13.75 2.62
CA ASP A 129 -47.33 14.84 2.83
C ASP A 129 -47.40 15.39 4.28
N MET A 130 -46.23 15.63 4.84
CA MET A 130 -45.96 16.54 5.97
C MET A 130 -44.48 16.91 5.86
N GLY A 131 -44.06 17.97 5.38
CA GLY A 131 -44.31 19.38 5.51
C GLY A 131 -43.87 19.93 6.86
N GLY A 132 -42.63 20.51 6.91
CA GLY A 132 -42.42 21.69 7.71
C GLY A 132 -41.77 21.56 9.08
N MET A 133 -40.80 22.35 9.24
CA MET A 133 -40.47 23.22 10.39
C MET A 133 -39.13 22.94 11.09
N MET A 134 -38.35 23.92 10.92
CA MET A 134 -37.38 24.66 11.72
C MET A 134 -35.95 24.09 11.67
#